data_f5171b73b10ff7c1860aac324114f088
#
_entry.id   f5171b73b10ff7c1860aac324114f088
#
_cell.length_a   1.000
_cell.length_b   1.000
_cell.length_c   1.000
_cell.angle_alpha   90.00
_cell.angle_beta   90.00
_cell.angle_gamma   90.00
#
_symmetry.space_group_name_H-M   'P 1'
#
loop_
_entity.id
_entity.type
_entity.pdbx_description
1 polymer ?
#
loop_
_entity_poly.entity_id
_entity_poly.type
_entity_poly.pdbx_seq_one_letter_code
_entity_poly.pdbx_strand_id
1 'polypeptide(L)'
;MKYYLTIDAGTSVIKSVLFNTNFKEVLSYSIKNPVIIDQNGNSEIDMNDFWILTTKCIKILINKSKVKSQSIIGIGITGNMVGFWSIDHNHEPVRKAILWNDTRSLKIFKNDKIFDQVYNLTGSIVQFGCTIPILKWISVFEKKNLNKIKFILTCKDWLRFNLTNKIFNDETEVSVFPGDIKNKKLSQKIFKIFDLNTKYFKLFPEVKKSNDLGGYITKKAAKMTSLKEGTPVIIGCGDVIASTLGAGGINHNKKISIIGTTCHNIIVKNNPKISKDNSGLFFASINNTWLETKINVAGTTNIDWVIDNFYKKSKKYSDKIKVINNFENKYLKNNFNENTLIFLPYLNYGGSISPFVNVNSKAEIFGILPHHNNFDIMTSCYEGLALSIKDCYGAKINRKDNLYLAGGASKSKILPQLISNALNVKVKILTNSELGALGISFLIDNYLNKTNLKNLINDHQKVGHIYTPNKKHSKYLNNKYQKYKKLRESLENIW
;
A
#
# COMPACT_ATOMS: atom_id res chain seq x y z
N MET A 1 14.35 -29.56 -4.67
CA MET A 1 13.41 -28.67 -3.93
C MET A 1 12.73 -27.75 -4.91
N LYS A 2 11.43 -27.45 -4.75
CA LYS A 2 10.64 -26.56 -5.63
C LYS A 2 10.51 -25.18 -5.03
N TYR A 3 10.35 -24.15 -5.86
CA TYR A 3 10.34 -22.75 -5.43
C TYR A 3 9.26 -21.95 -6.17
N TYR A 4 8.78 -20.89 -5.50
CA TYR A 4 7.96 -19.82 -6.07
C TYR A 4 8.81 -18.57 -6.22
N LEU A 5 8.70 -17.91 -7.37
CA LEU A 5 9.29 -16.60 -7.61
C LEU A 5 8.19 -15.55 -7.55
N THR A 6 8.38 -14.54 -6.74
CA THR A 6 7.48 -13.39 -6.66
C THR A 6 8.20 -12.12 -7.02
N ILE A 7 7.51 -11.22 -7.72
CA ILE A 7 8.00 -9.90 -8.11
C ILE A 7 7.11 -8.87 -7.45
N ASP A 8 7.68 -8.01 -6.63
CA ASP A 8 7.01 -6.86 -6.03
C ASP A 8 7.52 -5.58 -6.70
N ALA A 9 6.69 -5.04 -7.57
CA ALA A 9 6.98 -3.89 -8.41
C ALA A 9 6.51 -2.59 -7.72
N GLY A 10 7.18 -2.22 -6.63
CA GLY A 10 6.87 -1.03 -5.87
C GLY A 10 7.28 0.26 -6.57
N THR A 11 6.76 1.40 -6.10
CA THR A 11 7.07 2.72 -6.66
C THR A 11 8.56 3.05 -6.57
N SER A 12 9.18 2.87 -5.41
CA SER A 12 10.57 3.23 -5.17
C SER A 12 11.57 2.12 -5.45
N VAL A 13 11.12 0.86 -5.40
CA VAL A 13 11.97 -0.32 -5.47
C VAL A 13 11.25 -1.46 -6.18
N ILE A 14 11.94 -2.12 -7.11
CA ILE A 14 11.54 -3.41 -7.66
C ILE A 14 12.23 -4.48 -6.83
N LYS A 15 11.48 -5.44 -6.33
CA LYS A 15 12.00 -6.53 -5.52
C LYS A 15 11.58 -7.88 -6.12
N SER A 16 12.52 -8.81 -6.20
CA SER A 16 12.25 -10.22 -6.51
C SER A 16 12.56 -11.06 -5.29
N VAL A 17 11.66 -11.99 -4.95
CA VAL A 17 11.79 -12.85 -3.76
C VAL A 17 11.55 -14.30 -4.16
N LEU A 18 12.42 -15.16 -3.67
CA LEU A 18 12.34 -16.61 -3.87
C LEU A 18 11.87 -17.28 -2.57
N PHE A 19 10.75 -17.98 -2.65
CA PHE A 19 10.22 -18.79 -1.57
C PHE A 19 10.34 -20.28 -1.89
N ASN A 20 10.61 -21.11 -0.87
CA ASN A 20 10.37 -22.55 -1.00
C ASN A 20 8.88 -22.87 -0.86
N THR A 21 8.47 -24.10 -1.12
CA THR A 21 7.06 -24.55 -1.05
C THR A 21 6.48 -24.55 0.37
N ASN A 22 7.30 -24.31 1.41
CA ASN A 22 6.86 -24.07 2.79
C ASN A 22 6.79 -22.57 3.13
N PHE A 23 6.78 -21.70 2.12
CA PHE A 23 6.70 -20.23 2.24
C PHE A 23 7.81 -19.60 3.11
N LYS A 24 8.96 -20.27 3.21
CA LYS A 24 10.16 -19.69 3.80
C LYS A 24 10.90 -18.94 2.72
N GLU A 25 11.20 -17.66 2.96
CA GLU A 25 12.08 -16.85 2.12
C GLU A 25 13.46 -17.52 2.03
N VAL A 26 13.94 -17.70 0.81
CA VAL A 26 15.27 -18.26 0.50
C VAL A 26 16.24 -17.13 0.23
N LEU A 27 15.83 -16.19 -0.59
CA LEU A 27 16.61 -15.01 -0.95
C LEU A 27 15.67 -13.91 -1.50
N SER A 28 16.00 -12.66 -1.22
CA SER A 28 15.42 -11.50 -1.88
C SER A 28 16.51 -10.63 -2.49
N TYR A 29 16.15 -9.93 -3.56
CA TYR A 29 17.00 -8.93 -4.19
C TYR A 29 16.16 -7.76 -4.66
N SER A 30 16.68 -6.55 -4.53
CA SER A 30 15.97 -5.34 -4.90
C SER A 30 16.83 -4.38 -5.70
N ILE A 31 16.19 -3.62 -6.58
CA ILE A 31 16.81 -2.55 -7.38
C ILE A 31 15.97 -1.30 -7.20
N LYS A 32 16.62 -0.16 -7.00
CA LYS A 32 15.95 1.15 -6.92
C LYS A 32 15.28 1.47 -8.25
N ASN A 33 14.07 1.98 -8.17
CA ASN A 33 13.26 2.36 -9.32
C ASN A 33 13.55 3.83 -9.70
N PRO A 34 13.85 4.15 -10.97
CA PRO A 34 14.18 5.50 -11.40
C PRO A 34 12.93 6.33 -11.68
N VAL A 35 12.10 6.53 -10.68
CA VAL A 35 10.92 7.40 -10.79
C VAL A 35 11.36 8.84 -10.95
N ILE A 36 10.77 9.54 -11.91
CA ILE A 36 10.96 10.96 -12.16
C ILE A 36 9.78 11.71 -11.55
N ILE A 37 10.06 12.58 -10.60
CA ILE A 37 9.06 13.49 -10.01
C ILE A 37 9.52 14.91 -10.29
N ASP A 38 8.70 15.68 -11.01
CA ASP A 38 9.00 17.09 -11.29
C ASP A 38 8.49 18.01 -10.16
N GLN A 39 8.84 19.30 -10.27
CA GLN A 39 8.45 20.32 -9.29
C GLN A 39 6.94 20.59 -9.22
N ASN A 40 6.16 20.11 -10.20
CA ASN A 40 4.70 20.21 -10.24
C ASN A 40 4.01 18.98 -9.64
N GLY A 41 4.78 18.00 -9.15
CA GLY A 41 4.25 16.74 -8.61
C GLY A 41 3.82 15.75 -9.69
N ASN A 42 4.23 15.94 -10.96
CA ASN A 42 4.05 14.92 -11.98
C ASN A 42 5.03 13.76 -11.72
N SER A 43 4.50 12.55 -11.66
CA SER A 43 5.28 11.35 -11.32
C SER A 43 5.23 10.34 -12.46
N GLU A 44 6.37 10.07 -13.07
CA GLU A 44 6.47 9.22 -14.28
C GLU A 44 7.62 8.23 -14.19
N ILE A 45 7.49 7.16 -14.99
CA ILE A 45 8.54 6.17 -15.19
C ILE A 45 8.57 5.70 -16.66
N ASP A 46 9.76 5.47 -17.20
CA ASP A 46 9.90 4.82 -18.49
C ASP A 46 9.53 3.33 -18.36
N MET A 47 8.58 2.88 -19.20
CA MET A 47 8.03 1.53 -19.11
C MET A 47 9.05 0.47 -19.57
N ASN A 48 9.89 0.77 -20.56
CA ASN A 48 10.90 -0.15 -21.06
C ASN A 48 12.07 -0.26 -20.08
N ASP A 49 12.53 0.85 -19.51
CA ASP A 49 13.55 0.83 -18.45
C ASP A 49 13.07 0.05 -17.22
N PHE A 50 11.81 0.21 -16.86
CA PHE A 50 11.19 -0.53 -15.78
C PHE A 50 11.21 -2.04 -16.01
N TRP A 51 10.89 -2.48 -17.24
CA TRP A 51 11.02 -3.87 -17.64
C TRP A 51 12.45 -4.37 -17.59
N ILE A 52 13.41 -3.61 -18.15
CA ILE A 52 14.84 -3.95 -18.14
C ILE A 52 15.35 -4.13 -16.70
N LEU A 53 15.02 -3.21 -15.81
CA LEU A 53 15.40 -3.29 -14.39
C LEU A 53 14.76 -4.51 -13.70
N THR A 54 13.51 -4.83 -14.03
CA THR A 54 12.85 -6.03 -13.52
C THR A 54 13.56 -7.30 -13.98
N THR A 55 13.92 -7.41 -15.25
CA THR A 55 14.68 -8.57 -15.75
C THR A 55 16.04 -8.70 -15.07
N LYS A 56 16.73 -7.57 -14.87
CA LYS A 56 18.01 -7.52 -14.14
C LYS A 56 17.84 -7.98 -12.69
N CYS A 57 16.79 -7.53 -12.01
CA CYS A 57 16.49 -7.92 -10.64
C CYS A 57 16.30 -9.44 -10.51
N ILE A 58 15.48 -10.02 -11.40
CA ILE A 58 15.22 -11.47 -11.46
C ILE A 58 16.51 -12.23 -11.73
N LYS A 59 17.27 -11.83 -12.75
CA LYS A 59 18.51 -12.51 -13.17
C LYS A 59 19.55 -12.52 -12.03
N ILE A 60 19.71 -11.40 -11.33
CA ILE A 60 20.64 -11.33 -10.18
C ILE A 60 20.17 -12.23 -9.05
N LEU A 61 18.86 -12.24 -8.74
CA LEU A 61 18.31 -13.12 -7.70
C LEU A 61 18.60 -14.59 -8.01
N ILE A 62 18.32 -15.05 -9.23
CA ILE A 62 18.54 -16.45 -9.66
C ILE A 62 20.02 -16.80 -9.52
N ASN A 63 20.91 -15.96 -10.03
CA ASN A 63 22.36 -16.21 -9.97
C ASN A 63 22.87 -16.29 -8.51
N LYS A 64 22.41 -15.35 -7.65
CA LYS A 64 22.84 -15.33 -6.23
C LYS A 64 22.26 -16.49 -5.42
N SER A 65 21.04 -16.91 -5.70
CA SER A 65 20.37 -18.00 -4.99
C SER A 65 20.96 -19.38 -5.28
N LYS A 66 21.70 -19.52 -6.41
CA LYS A 66 22.20 -20.80 -6.94
C LYS A 66 21.09 -21.83 -7.23
N VAL A 67 19.84 -21.39 -7.25
CA VAL A 67 18.67 -22.24 -7.56
C VAL A 67 18.59 -22.42 -9.07
N LYS A 68 18.45 -23.67 -9.52
CA LYS A 68 18.22 -23.99 -10.93
C LYS A 68 16.86 -23.43 -11.36
N SER A 69 16.78 -22.71 -12.49
CA SER A 69 15.54 -22.11 -12.98
C SER A 69 14.43 -23.14 -13.20
N GLN A 70 14.75 -24.40 -13.53
CA GLN A 70 13.82 -25.52 -13.65
C GLN A 70 13.12 -25.86 -12.35
N SER A 71 13.70 -25.48 -11.20
CA SER A 71 13.09 -25.69 -9.88
C SER A 71 12.09 -24.60 -9.49
N ILE A 72 12.00 -23.51 -10.26
CA ILE A 72 10.98 -22.46 -10.08
C ILE A 72 9.72 -22.92 -10.80
N ILE A 73 8.70 -23.32 -10.04
CA ILE A 73 7.50 -23.97 -10.57
C ILE A 73 6.33 -23.02 -10.79
N GLY A 74 6.41 -21.78 -10.31
CA GLY A 74 5.39 -20.77 -10.50
C GLY A 74 5.90 -19.38 -10.19
N ILE A 75 5.34 -18.41 -10.89
CA ILE A 75 5.71 -16.99 -10.80
C ILE A 75 4.46 -16.15 -10.58
N GLY A 76 4.55 -15.11 -9.76
CA GLY A 76 3.48 -14.15 -9.57
C GLY A 76 4.03 -12.73 -9.38
N ILE A 77 3.20 -11.76 -9.70
CA ILE A 77 3.58 -10.35 -9.68
C ILE A 77 2.57 -9.58 -8.83
N THR A 78 3.09 -8.73 -7.98
CA THR A 78 2.37 -7.62 -7.37
C THR A 78 3.08 -6.31 -7.69
N GLY A 79 2.41 -5.20 -7.52
CA GLY A 79 3.03 -3.90 -7.74
C GLY A 79 2.12 -2.76 -7.36
N ASN A 80 2.66 -1.55 -7.46
CA ASN A 80 1.87 -0.35 -7.18
C ASN A 80 0.62 -0.34 -8.04
N MET A 81 -0.50 -0.01 -7.39
CA MET A 81 -1.83 -0.06 -8.00
C MET A 81 -2.08 1.16 -8.88
N VAL A 82 -3.03 1.02 -9.79
CA VAL A 82 -3.56 2.09 -10.65
C VAL A 82 -2.49 2.80 -11.49
N GLY A 83 -2.49 4.13 -11.56
CA GLY A 83 -1.66 4.87 -12.50
C GLY A 83 -2.16 4.74 -13.94
N PHE A 84 -1.30 5.07 -14.92
CA PHE A 84 -1.68 5.05 -16.33
C PHE A 84 -0.53 4.50 -17.19
N TRP A 85 -0.62 3.22 -17.54
CA TRP A 85 0.38 2.45 -18.29
C TRP A 85 -0.18 2.11 -19.65
N SER A 86 0.08 2.90 -20.68
CA SER A 86 -0.58 2.78 -21.98
C SER A 86 0.32 2.21 -23.07
N ILE A 87 -0.24 1.30 -23.86
CA ILE A 87 0.42 0.69 -25.02
C ILE A 87 -0.43 0.88 -26.28
N ASP A 88 0.25 0.92 -27.42
CA ASP A 88 -0.34 1.05 -28.74
C ASP A 88 -0.73 -0.31 -29.40
N HIS A 89 -1.07 -0.29 -30.67
CA HIS A 89 -1.43 -1.48 -31.44
C HIS A 89 -0.26 -2.44 -31.68
N ASN A 90 0.99 -1.96 -31.60
CA ASN A 90 2.20 -2.76 -31.69
C ASN A 90 2.65 -3.26 -30.29
N HIS A 91 1.88 -2.96 -29.26
CA HIS A 91 2.17 -3.23 -27.85
C HIS A 91 3.39 -2.47 -27.32
N GLU A 92 3.76 -1.36 -27.96
CA GLU A 92 4.81 -0.47 -27.48
C GLU A 92 4.24 0.64 -26.59
N PRO A 93 5.00 1.14 -25.60
CA PRO A 93 4.55 2.24 -24.75
C PRO A 93 4.21 3.50 -25.56
N VAL A 94 3.00 4.04 -25.38
CA VAL A 94 2.59 5.30 -26.03
C VAL A 94 3.30 6.50 -25.42
N ARG A 95 3.60 6.39 -24.14
CA ARG A 95 4.28 7.41 -23.35
C ARG A 95 4.89 6.79 -22.10
N LYS A 96 5.68 7.54 -21.32
CA LYS A 96 6.07 7.15 -19.96
C LYS A 96 4.83 6.88 -19.13
N ALA A 97 4.85 5.85 -18.30
CA ALA A 97 3.75 5.58 -17.38
C ALA A 97 3.63 6.70 -16.36
N ILE A 98 2.38 7.05 -16.03
CA ILE A 98 2.05 7.99 -14.95
C ILE A 98 1.73 7.17 -13.71
N LEU A 99 2.31 7.53 -12.57
CA LEU A 99 2.19 6.76 -11.34
C LEU A 99 1.02 7.25 -10.47
N TRP A 100 0.61 6.43 -9.51
CA TRP A 100 -0.51 6.67 -8.60
C TRP A 100 -0.40 7.95 -7.76
N ASN A 101 0.80 8.43 -7.49
CA ASN A 101 1.10 9.64 -6.72
C ASN A 101 1.21 10.91 -7.58
N ASP A 102 0.83 10.84 -8.86
CA ASP A 102 0.81 11.96 -9.78
C ASP A 102 -0.32 12.94 -9.45
N THR A 103 -0.07 14.23 -9.59
CA THR A 103 -1.03 15.30 -9.25
C THR A 103 -1.57 16.07 -10.44
N ARG A 104 -1.15 15.74 -11.68
CA ARG A 104 -1.49 16.52 -12.89
C ARG A 104 -2.99 16.65 -13.15
N SER A 105 -3.77 15.63 -12.81
CA SER A 105 -5.22 15.65 -13.04
C SER A 105 -5.96 16.59 -12.08
N LEU A 106 -5.36 17.02 -10.97
CA LEU A 106 -5.94 17.99 -10.04
C LEU A 106 -6.43 19.26 -10.74
N LYS A 107 -5.72 19.67 -11.80
CA LYS A 107 -6.03 20.89 -12.56
C LYS A 107 -7.42 20.89 -13.23
N ILE A 108 -8.01 19.72 -13.44
CA ILE A 108 -9.31 19.57 -14.12
C ILE A 108 -10.48 19.36 -13.16
N PHE A 109 -10.23 19.13 -11.88
CA PHE A 109 -11.28 18.87 -10.89
C PHE A 109 -11.52 20.13 -10.06
N LYS A 110 -12.51 20.93 -10.48
CA LYS A 110 -12.93 22.15 -9.78
C LYS A 110 -14.24 21.99 -8.99
N ASN A 111 -14.82 20.78 -8.97
CA ASN A 111 -16.17 20.57 -8.42
C ASN A 111 -16.19 19.39 -7.44
N ASP A 112 -16.52 19.66 -6.17
CA ASP A 112 -16.57 18.70 -5.08
C ASP A 112 -17.64 17.61 -5.25
N LYS A 113 -18.68 17.86 -6.06
CA LYS A 113 -19.75 16.87 -6.33
C LYS A 113 -19.24 15.56 -6.95
N ILE A 114 -18.15 15.60 -7.71
CA ILE A 114 -17.53 14.41 -8.29
C ILE A 114 -16.98 13.51 -7.18
N PHE A 115 -16.43 14.06 -6.11
CA PHE A 115 -15.82 13.30 -5.03
C PHE A 115 -16.84 12.43 -4.31
N ASP A 116 -18.00 12.98 -3.96
CA ASP A 116 -19.08 12.22 -3.33
C ASP A 116 -19.66 11.14 -4.25
N GLN A 117 -19.84 11.44 -5.54
CA GLN A 117 -20.34 10.47 -6.51
C GLN A 117 -19.38 9.29 -6.70
N VAL A 118 -18.06 9.55 -6.76
CA VAL A 118 -17.03 8.50 -6.85
C VAL A 118 -17.01 7.67 -5.58
N TYR A 119 -17.01 8.31 -4.41
CA TYR A 119 -17.03 7.60 -3.13
C TYR A 119 -18.25 6.70 -2.99
N ASN A 120 -19.45 7.19 -3.30
CA ASN A 120 -20.68 6.41 -3.24
C ASN A 120 -20.69 5.20 -4.19
N LEU A 121 -19.97 5.30 -5.32
CA LEU A 121 -19.84 4.21 -6.28
C LEU A 121 -18.77 3.20 -5.90
N THR A 122 -17.61 3.68 -5.42
CA THR A 122 -16.39 2.87 -5.24
C THR A 122 -16.01 2.63 -3.78
N GLY A 123 -16.51 3.43 -2.85
CA GLY A 123 -16.05 3.43 -1.44
C GLY A 123 -14.65 4.03 -1.25
N SER A 124 -14.11 4.65 -2.29
CA SER A 124 -12.78 5.25 -2.28
C SER A 124 -12.87 6.73 -2.62
N ILE A 125 -12.07 7.54 -1.92
CA ILE A 125 -11.90 8.94 -2.31
C ILE A 125 -11.22 9.03 -3.67
N VAL A 126 -11.42 10.13 -4.37
CA VAL A 126 -10.71 10.39 -5.63
C VAL A 126 -9.22 10.60 -5.33
N GLN A 127 -8.38 9.83 -6.01
CA GLN A 127 -6.94 10.03 -6.04
C GLN A 127 -6.55 10.48 -7.45
N PHE A 128 -5.85 11.60 -7.56
CA PHE A 128 -5.58 12.26 -8.84
C PHE A 128 -4.65 11.44 -9.76
N GLY A 129 -3.78 10.61 -9.21
CA GLY A 129 -2.94 9.67 -9.94
C GLY A 129 -3.65 8.38 -10.36
N CYS A 130 -4.94 8.19 -10.03
CA CYS A 130 -5.70 7.03 -10.48
C CYS A 130 -6.01 7.09 -11.97
N THR A 131 -6.24 5.93 -12.56
CA THR A 131 -6.36 5.74 -14.01
C THR A 131 -7.46 6.59 -14.65
N ILE A 132 -8.64 6.70 -14.02
CA ILE A 132 -9.76 7.46 -14.60
C ILE A 132 -9.53 8.98 -14.55
N PRO A 133 -9.11 9.60 -13.44
CA PRO A 133 -8.69 11.00 -13.43
C PRO A 133 -7.61 11.31 -14.47
N ILE A 134 -6.59 10.46 -14.58
CA ILE A 134 -5.53 10.62 -15.59
C ILE A 134 -6.07 10.46 -17.01
N LEU A 135 -6.95 9.49 -17.28
CA LEU A 135 -7.59 9.34 -18.59
C LEU A 135 -8.37 10.60 -18.98
N LYS A 136 -9.11 11.21 -18.03
CA LYS A 136 -9.78 12.48 -18.27
C LYS A 136 -8.79 13.59 -18.63
N TRP A 137 -7.69 13.68 -17.89
CA TRP A 137 -6.63 14.65 -18.19
C TRP A 137 -6.03 14.42 -19.59
N ILE A 138 -5.69 13.18 -19.95
CA ILE A 138 -5.16 12.82 -21.27
C ILE A 138 -6.16 13.15 -22.39
N SER A 139 -7.47 12.94 -22.13
CA SER A 139 -8.52 13.25 -23.11
C SER A 139 -8.63 14.75 -23.45
N VAL A 140 -8.16 15.59 -22.54
CA VAL A 140 -8.14 17.05 -22.75
C VAL A 140 -6.80 17.52 -23.34
N PHE A 141 -5.69 17.09 -22.73
CA PHE A 141 -4.38 17.67 -22.99
C PHE A 141 -3.48 16.84 -23.93
N GLU A 142 -3.73 15.54 -24.07
CA GLU A 142 -2.90 14.65 -24.88
C GLU A 142 -3.70 13.82 -25.90
N LYS A 143 -4.61 14.46 -26.62
CA LYS A 143 -5.49 13.78 -27.61
C LYS A 143 -4.74 12.98 -28.66
N LYS A 144 -3.54 13.43 -29.07
CA LYS A 144 -2.68 12.70 -30.02
C LYS A 144 -2.23 11.36 -29.45
N ASN A 145 -1.82 11.34 -28.17
CA ASN A 145 -1.44 10.12 -27.48
C ASN A 145 -2.66 9.21 -27.27
N LEU A 146 -3.79 9.77 -26.81
CA LEU A 146 -5.01 9.01 -26.59
C LEU A 146 -5.45 8.21 -27.82
N ASN A 147 -5.33 8.79 -29.02
CA ASN A 147 -5.71 8.14 -30.27
C ASN A 147 -4.82 6.95 -30.66
N LYS A 148 -3.61 6.85 -30.10
CA LYS A 148 -2.69 5.74 -30.33
C LYS A 148 -2.91 4.57 -29.38
N ILE A 149 -3.61 4.80 -28.23
CA ILE A 149 -3.74 3.81 -27.17
C ILE A 149 -4.61 2.65 -27.64
N LYS A 150 -4.09 1.43 -27.49
CA LYS A 150 -4.82 0.18 -27.64
C LYS A 150 -5.29 -0.36 -26.29
N PHE A 151 -4.40 -0.38 -25.29
CA PHE A 151 -4.71 -0.85 -23.95
C PHE A 151 -4.16 0.09 -22.88
N ILE A 152 -4.92 0.21 -21.78
CA ILE A 152 -4.51 0.84 -20.52
C ILE A 152 -4.30 -0.29 -19.52
N LEU A 153 -3.08 -0.39 -19.00
CA LEU A 153 -2.62 -1.42 -18.09
C LEU A 153 -2.36 -0.82 -16.70
N THR A 154 -1.94 -1.68 -15.77
CA THR A 154 -1.29 -1.30 -14.52
C THR A 154 0.18 -1.74 -14.53
N CYS A 155 0.94 -1.34 -13.53
CA CYS A 155 2.36 -1.67 -13.37
C CYS A 155 2.64 -3.18 -13.51
N LYS A 156 1.94 -4.01 -12.71
CA LYS A 156 2.12 -5.46 -12.72
C LYS A 156 1.65 -6.11 -14.04
N ASP A 157 0.62 -5.54 -14.69
CA ASP A 157 0.08 -6.05 -15.94
C ASP A 157 1.05 -5.82 -17.10
N TRP A 158 1.76 -4.68 -17.11
CA TRP A 158 2.85 -4.45 -18.04
C TRP A 158 3.97 -5.47 -17.88
N LEU A 159 4.39 -5.77 -16.64
CA LEU A 159 5.41 -6.77 -16.38
C LEU A 159 4.95 -8.18 -16.76
N ARG A 160 3.70 -8.55 -16.43
CA ARG A 160 3.12 -9.85 -16.81
C ARG A 160 3.04 -9.97 -18.33
N PHE A 161 2.59 -8.93 -19.03
CA PHE A 161 2.57 -8.92 -20.50
C PHE A 161 3.97 -9.21 -21.08
N ASN A 162 5.01 -8.53 -20.60
CA ASN A 162 6.38 -8.77 -21.07
C ASN A 162 6.91 -10.19 -20.77
N LEU A 163 6.44 -10.81 -19.69
CA LEU A 163 6.79 -12.19 -19.35
C LEU A 163 6.03 -13.20 -20.23
N THR A 164 4.75 -12.95 -20.56
CA THR A 164 3.81 -13.98 -21.06
C THR A 164 3.21 -13.68 -22.42
N ASN A 165 3.34 -12.46 -22.91
CA ASN A 165 2.64 -11.95 -24.10
C ASN A 165 1.11 -12.06 -24.00
N LYS A 166 0.55 -12.00 -22.76
CA LYS A 166 -0.89 -12.03 -22.49
C LYS A 166 -1.31 -10.76 -21.75
N ILE A 167 -2.39 -10.15 -22.23
CA ILE A 167 -2.94 -8.89 -21.71
C ILE A 167 -4.23 -9.17 -20.94
N PHE A 168 -4.22 -8.89 -19.64
CA PHE A 168 -5.35 -9.01 -18.75
C PHE A 168 -5.26 -7.90 -17.68
N ASN A 169 -6.34 -7.67 -16.96
CA ASN A 169 -6.39 -6.96 -15.71
C ASN A 169 -6.84 -7.94 -14.61
N ASP A 170 -6.82 -7.52 -13.33
CA ASP A 170 -7.28 -8.35 -12.23
C ASP A 170 -8.41 -7.73 -11.42
N GLU A 171 -9.11 -8.59 -10.67
CA GLU A 171 -10.27 -8.22 -9.85
C GLU A 171 -9.98 -7.21 -8.74
N THR A 172 -8.72 -7.03 -8.32
CA THR A 172 -8.37 -6.11 -7.24
C THR A 172 -8.19 -4.67 -7.73
N GLU A 173 -7.71 -4.50 -8.96
CA GLU A 173 -7.54 -3.19 -9.58
C GLU A 173 -8.87 -2.50 -9.91
N VAL A 174 -9.95 -3.25 -10.16
CA VAL A 174 -11.26 -2.67 -10.49
C VAL A 174 -11.84 -1.78 -9.37
N SER A 175 -11.27 -1.82 -8.18
CA SER A 175 -11.70 -0.97 -7.06
C SER A 175 -11.51 0.51 -7.33
N VAL A 176 -10.47 0.86 -8.07
CA VAL A 176 -9.99 2.22 -8.34
C VAL A 176 -9.72 2.45 -9.83
N PHE A 177 -9.81 1.42 -10.61
CA PHE A 177 -9.88 1.35 -12.05
C PHE A 177 -11.35 1.54 -12.48
N PRO A 178 -11.73 1.62 -13.75
CA PRO A 178 -13.14 1.76 -14.11
C PRO A 178 -13.94 0.52 -13.73
N GLY A 179 -14.26 0.36 -12.45
CA GLY A 179 -14.84 -0.86 -11.93
C GLY A 179 -16.10 -0.69 -11.09
N ASP A 180 -16.79 -1.81 -10.93
CA ASP A 180 -17.86 -2.03 -9.97
C ASP A 180 -17.29 -2.83 -8.80
N ILE A 181 -17.12 -2.16 -7.66
CA ILE A 181 -16.54 -2.75 -6.44
C ILE A 181 -17.35 -3.95 -5.91
N LYS A 182 -18.66 -3.96 -6.14
CA LYS A 182 -19.54 -5.04 -5.67
C LYS A 182 -19.33 -6.32 -6.48
N ASN A 183 -19.29 -6.18 -7.80
CA ASN A 183 -19.22 -7.30 -8.73
C ASN A 183 -17.79 -7.62 -9.18
N LYS A 184 -16.80 -6.81 -8.79
CA LYS A 184 -15.38 -6.95 -9.18
C LYS A 184 -15.18 -7.05 -10.68
N LYS A 185 -15.90 -6.19 -11.42
CA LYS A 185 -15.90 -6.14 -12.89
C LYS A 185 -15.73 -4.70 -13.37
N LEU A 186 -15.30 -4.55 -14.61
CA LEU A 186 -15.30 -3.23 -15.25
C LEU A 186 -16.74 -2.65 -15.34
N SER A 187 -16.86 -1.34 -15.18
CA SER A 187 -18.14 -0.62 -15.20
C SER A 187 -18.01 0.73 -15.89
N GLN A 188 -18.98 1.05 -16.73
CA GLN A 188 -19.07 2.35 -17.40
C GLN A 188 -19.63 3.46 -16.51
N LYS A 189 -20.12 3.14 -15.31
CA LYS A 189 -20.75 4.15 -14.43
C LYS A 189 -19.78 5.28 -14.07
N ILE A 190 -18.52 4.95 -13.80
CA ILE A 190 -17.52 5.94 -13.46
C ILE A 190 -17.18 6.88 -14.62
N PHE A 191 -17.31 6.43 -15.87
CA PHE A 191 -17.09 7.26 -17.06
C PHE A 191 -18.08 8.42 -17.12
N LYS A 192 -19.35 8.17 -16.75
CA LYS A 192 -20.39 9.21 -16.69
C LYS A 192 -20.08 10.28 -15.64
N ILE A 193 -19.58 9.86 -14.49
CA ILE A 193 -19.19 10.78 -13.39
C ILE A 193 -18.07 11.72 -13.85
N PHE A 194 -17.09 11.20 -14.61
CA PHE A 194 -15.96 11.98 -15.12
C PHE A 194 -16.20 12.62 -16.49
N ASP A 195 -17.42 12.56 -17.00
CA ASP A 195 -17.74 13.04 -18.37
C ASP A 195 -16.73 12.52 -19.39
N LEU A 196 -16.50 11.21 -19.38
CA LEU A 196 -15.65 10.50 -20.32
C LEU A 196 -16.48 9.79 -21.38
N ASN A 197 -16.02 9.86 -22.64
CA ASN A 197 -16.65 9.13 -23.71
C ASN A 197 -16.55 7.62 -23.46
N THR A 198 -17.69 6.94 -23.50
CA THR A 198 -17.79 5.49 -23.24
C THR A 198 -17.03 4.64 -24.23
N LYS A 199 -16.68 5.19 -25.42
CA LYS A 199 -15.80 4.47 -26.39
C LYS A 199 -14.43 4.09 -25.80
N TYR A 200 -13.92 4.84 -24.81
CA TYR A 200 -12.64 4.54 -24.15
C TYR A 200 -12.72 3.33 -23.22
N PHE A 201 -13.91 2.83 -22.92
CA PHE A 201 -14.08 1.63 -22.10
C PHE A 201 -13.42 0.39 -22.73
N LYS A 202 -13.39 0.32 -24.06
CA LYS A 202 -12.69 -0.77 -24.80
C LYS A 202 -11.17 -0.77 -24.67
N LEU A 203 -10.57 0.29 -24.10
CA LEU A 203 -9.14 0.36 -23.86
C LEU A 203 -8.73 -0.45 -22.61
N PHE A 204 -9.68 -0.91 -21.81
CA PHE A 204 -9.41 -1.68 -20.59
C PHE A 204 -9.48 -3.18 -20.88
N PRO A 205 -8.41 -3.94 -20.52
CA PRO A 205 -8.37 -5.38 -20.75
C PRO A 205 -9.43 -6.15 -19.94
N GLU A 206 -9.66 -7.40 -20.36
CA GLU A 206 -10.48 -8.37 -19.62
C GLU A 206 -9.97 -8.55 -18.18
N VAL A 207 -10.89 -8.61 -17.23
CA VAL A 207 -10.59 -8.85 -15.81
C VAL A 207 -10.59 -10.34 -15.53
N LYS A 208 -9.52 -10.83 -14.90
CA LYS A 208 -9.35 -12.20 -14.41
C LYS A 208 -9.26 -12.24 -12.89
N LYS A 209 -9.44 -13.40 -12.29
CA LYS A 209 -9.15 -13.58 -10.87
C LYS A 209 -7.65 -13.55 -10.64
N SER A 210 -7.23 -12.96 -9.53
CA SER A 210 -5.81 -12.78 -9.21
C SER A 210 -5.01 -14.08 -9.12
N ASN A 211 -5.65 -15.18 -8.77
CA ASN A 211 -5.06 -16.52 -8.71
C ASN A 211 -5.23 -17.37 -9.98
N ASP A 212 -5.80 -16.81 -11.05
CA ASP A 212 -5.87 -17.50 -12.35
C ASP A 212 -4.52 -17.50 -13.06
N LEU A 213 -4.40 -18.37 -14.08
CA LEU A 213 -3.26 -18.38 -14.99
C LEU A 213 -3.24 -17.09 -15.84
N GLY A 214 -2.15 -16.35 -15.76
CA GLY A 214 -1.89 -15.16 -16.58
C GLY A 214 -1.10 -15.45 -17.86
N GLY A 215 -0.58 -16.66 -17.98
CA GLY A 215 0.20 -17.14 -19.13
C GLY A 215 1.45 -17.92 -18.71
N TYR A 216 2.35 -18.13 -19.67
CA TYR A 216 3.59 -18.86 -19.46
C TYR A 216 4.78 -18.00 -19.88
N ILE A 217 5.93 -18.19 -19.24
CA ILE A 217 7.17 -17.51 -19.64
C ILE A 217 7.47 -17.83 -21.11
N THR A 218 7.57 -16.75 -21.90
CA THR A 218 7.92 -16.87 -23.33
C THR A 218 9.42 -17.10 -23.53
N LYS A 219 9.83 -17.60 -24.70
CA LYS A 219 11.23 -17.75 -25.07
C LYS A 219 12.02 -16.44 -24.96
N LYS A 220 11.41 -15.31 -25.37
CA LYS A 220 11.99 -13.93 -25.21
C LYS A 220 12.25 -13.60 -23.76
N ALA A 221 11.24 -13.77 -22.91
CA ALA A 221 11.34 -13.48 -21.47
C ALA A 221 12.34 -14.42 -20.78
N ALA A 222 12.36 -15.70 -21.11
CA ALA A 222 13.32 -16.68 -20.59
C ALA A 222 14.78 -16.24 -20.83
N LYS A 223 15.08 -15.79 -22.05
CA LYS A 223 16.42 -15.28 -22.41
C LYS A 223 16.81 -14.04 -21.61
N MET A 224 15.85 -13.13 -21.32
CA MET A 224 16.12 -11.90 -20.60
C MET A 224 16.23 -12.10 -19.10
N THR A 225 15.49 -13.04 -18.51
CA THR A 225 15.37 -13.23 -17.06
C THR A 225 16.17 -14.40 -16.51
N SER A 226 16.65 -15.31 -17.37
CA SER A 226 17.21 -16.63 -17.02
C SER A 226 16.18 -17.60 -16.39
N LEU A 227 14.89 -17.32 -16.53
CA LEU A 227 13.81 -18.22 -16.14
C LEU A 227 13.63 -19.33 -17.17
N LYS A 228 13.01 -20.44 -16.76
CA LYS A 228 12.66 -21.53 -17.69
C LYS A 228 11.45 -21.11 -18.54
N GLU A 229 11.56 -21.24 -19.85
CA GLU A 229 10.43 -21.14 -20.78
C GLU A 229 9.31 -22.09 -20.36
N GLY A 230 8.05 -21.66 -20.49
CA GLY A 230 6.87 -22.45 -20.13
C GLY A 230 6.57 -22.48 -18.62
N THR A 231 7.33 -21.78 -17.76
CA THR A 231 6.96 -21.64 -16.33
C THR A 231 5.66 -20.83 -16.21
N PRO A 232 4.63 -21.32 -15.46
CA PRO A 232 3.37 -20.60 -15.30
C PRO A 232 3.54 -19.31 -14.51
N VAL A 233 2.85 -18.28 -14.98
CA VAL A 233 2.75 -16.94 -14.33
C VAL A 233 1.28 -16.71 -14.02
N ILE A 234 0.95 -16.45 -12.73
CA ILE A 234 -0.42 -16.12 -12.33
C ILE A 234 -0.74 -14.64 -12.64
N ILE A 235 -2.01 -14.29 -12.61
CA ILE A 235 -2.49 -12.90 -12.82
C ILE A 235 -1.86 -11.95 -11.80
N GLY A 236 -1.84 -12.32 -10.52
CA GLY A 236 -1.36 -11.46 -9.43
C GLY A 236 -2.39 -10.43 -9.00
N CYS A 237 -2.06 -9.61 -8.00
CA CYS A 237 -2.95 -8.59 -7.44
C CYS A 237 -2.17 -7.33 -7.07
N GLY A 238 -2.88 -6.25 -6.74
CA GLY A 238 -2.29 -5.00 -6.27
C GLY A 238 -1.54 -5.18 -4.94
N ASP A 239 -0.55 -4.33 -4.69
CA ASP A 239 0.38 -4.42 -3.55
C ASP A 239 -0.29 -4.35 -2.18
N VAL A 240 -1.33 -3.51 -2.02
CA VAL A 240 -2.12 -3.42 -0.78
C VAL A 240 -2.79 -4.76 -0.47
N ILE A 241 -3.37 -5.40 -1.48
CA ILE A 241 -4.03 -6.69 -1.35
C ILE A 241 -3.01 -7.79 -1.07
N ALA A 242 -1.93 -7.85 -1.82
CA ALA A 242 -0.86 -8.81 -1.64
C ALA A 242 -0.26 -8.74 -0.23
N SER A 243 0.06 -7.52 0.24
CA SER A 243 0.58 -7.30 1.60
C SER A 243 -0.43 -7.68 2.68
N THR A 244 -1.71 -7.41 2.44
CA THR A 244 -2.78 -7.82 3.36
C THR A 244 -2.91 -9.34 3.45
N LEU A 245 -2.82 -10.06 2.32
CA LEU A 245 -2.82 -11.53 2.31
C LEU A 245 -1.60 -12.10 3.05
N GLY A 246 -0.41 -11.57 2.79
CA GLY A 246 0.81 -11.95 3.51
C GLY A 246 0.75 -11.66 5.02
N ALA A 247 -0.03 -10.66 5.42
CA ALA A 247 -0.36 -10.35 6.81
C ALA A 247 -1.51 -11.23 7.36
N GLY A 248 -1.98 -12.21 6.62
CA GLY A 248 -3.07 -13.10 7.03
C GLY A 248 -4.46 -12.48 6.89
N GLY A 249 -4.63 -11.47 6.05
CA GLY A 249 -5.87 -10.69 5.89
C GLY A 249 -6.88 -11.35 4.97
N ILE A 250 -7.42 -12.49 5.36
CA ILE A 250 -8.47 -13.20 4.61
C ILE A 250 -9.74 -13.44 5.44
N ASN A 251 -9.66 -13.35 6.76
CA ASN A 251 -10.79 -13.58 7.64
C ASN A 251 -11.57 -12.27 7.86
N HIS A 252 -12.90 -12.37 7.80
CA HIS A 252 -13.78 -11.24 8.10
C HIS A 252 -13.47 -10.58 9.44
N ASN A 253 -13.58 -9.26 9.47
CA ASN A 253 -13.35 -8.39 10.62
C ASN A 253 -11.92 -8.42 11.19
N LYS A 254 -10.96 -9.07 10.50
CA LYS A 254 -9.55 -9.00 10.87
C LYS A 254 -9.05 -7.57 10.67
N LYS A 255 -8.34 -7.05 11.66
CA LYS A 255 -7.77 -5.70 11.68
C LYS A 255 -6.27 -5.76 11.59
N ILE A 256 -5.72 -5.07 10.60
CA ILE A 256 -4.29 -5.12 10.28
C ILE A 256 -3.80 -3.68 10.09
N SER A 257 -2.71 -3.32 10.77
CA SER A 257 -1.97 -2.09 10.47
C SER A 257 -0.61 -2.43 9.90
N ILE A 258 -0.29 -1.88 8.74
CA ILE A 258 1.03 -2.01 8.10
C ILE A 258 1.69 -0.63 8.13
N ILE A 259 2.73 -0.50 8.96
CA ILE A 259 3.37 0.81 9.21
C ILE A 259 4.77 0.83 8.59
N GLY A 260 4.90 1.63 7.55
CA GLY A 260 6.15 2.03 6.93
C GLY A 260 6.23 3.56 6.84
N THR A 261 6.67 4.11 5.72
CA THR A 261 6.61 5.55 5.42
C THR A 261 5.19 6.09 5.50
N THR A 262 4.22 5.28 5.10
CA THR A 262 2.77 5.46 5.31
C THR A 262 2.26 4.43 6.33
N CYS A 263 1.03 4.59 6.80
CA CYS A 263 0.38 3.60 7.66
C CYS A 263 -0.99 3.23 7.09
N HIS A 264 -1.14 1.97 6.69
CA HIS A 264 -2.40 1.40 6.21
C HIS A 264 -3.12 0.69 7.35
N ASN A 265 -4.31 1.17 7.71
CA ASN A 265 -5.18 0.61 8.74
C ASN A 265 -6.35 -0.10 8.05
N ILE A 266 -6.34 -1.42 8.04
CA ILE A 266 -7.15 -2.28 7.19
C ILE A 266 -8.13 -3.07 8.02
N ILE A 267 -9.40 -3.10 7.60
CA ILE A 267 -10.43 -4.02 8.10
C ILE A 267 -10.88 -4.91 6.94
N VAL A 268 -10.73 -6.22 7.11
CA VAL A 268 -11.20 -7.20 6.13
C VAL A 268 -12.71 -7.35 6.23
N LYS A 269 -13.42 -7.16 5.12
CA LYS A 269 -14.87 -7.30 5.00
C LYS A 269 -15.24 -8.54 4.18
N ASN A 270 -16.41 -9.13 4.44
CA ASN A 270 -17.01 -10.22 3.64
C ASN A 270 -18.18 -9.74 2.78
N ASN A 271 -18.40 -8.44 2.72
CA ASN A 271 -19.43 -7.81 1.89
C ASN A 271 -18.95 -6.45 1.39
N PRO A 272 -19.49 -5.96 0.25
CA PRO A 272 -19.10 -4.70 -0.36
C PRO A 272 -19.83 -3.47 0.23
N LYS A 273 -20.11 -3.48 1.54
CA LYS A 273 -20.79 -2.36 2.19
C LYS A 273 -19.82 -1.20 2.41
N ILE A 274 -20.03 -0.14 1.65
CA ILE A 274 -19.26 1.11 1.73
C ILE A 274 -19.59 1.85 3.03
N SER A 275 -18.58 2.37 3.70
CA SER A 275 -18.72 3.23 4.89
C SER A 275 -19.28 4.60 4.48
N LYS A 276 -20.00 5.27 5.40
CA LYS A 276 -20.61 6.59 5.14
C LYS A 276 -19.70 7.77 5.51
N ASP A 277 -18.47 7.51 5.91
CA ASP A 277 -17.55 8.54 6.43
C ASP A 277 -16.78 9.29 5.34
N ASN A 278 -17.05 9.03 4.07
CA ASN A 278 -16.47 9.67 2.89
C ASN A 278 -14.93 9.85 2.98
N SER A 279 -14.23 8.85 3.53
CA SER A 279 -12.78 8.93 3.70
C SER A 279 -12.10 7.58 3.46
N GLY A 280 -10.82 7.59 3.08
CA GLY A 280 -10.01 6.41 2.83
C GLY A 280 -10.36 5.69 1.53
N LEU A 281 -9.98 4.41 1.47
CA LEU A 281 -10.08 3.58 0.27
C LEU A 281 -10.80 2.25 0.58
N PHE A 282 -11.52 1.75 -0.39
CA PHE A 282 -12.22 0.47 -0.31
C PHE A 282 -11.81 -0.40 -1.50
N PHE A 283 -11.10 -1.48 -1.24
CA PHE A 283 -10.56 -2.35 -2.28
C PHE A 283 -11.34 -3.66 -2.40
N ALA A 284 -11.58 -4.09 -3.63
CA ALA A 284 -11.87 -5.50 -3.89
C ALA A 284 -10.65 -6.34 -3.55
N SER A 285 -10.86 -7.47 -2.91
CA SER A 285 -9.83 -8.44 -2.55
C SER A 285 -10.26 -9.83 -3.02
N ILE A 286 -9.53 -10.85 -2.63
CA ILE A 286 -9.67 -12.23 -3.13
C ILE A 286 -10.75 -12.97 -2.34
N ASN A 287 -11.34 -14.03 -2.91
CA ASN A 287 -12.29 -14.91 -2.22
C ASN A 287 -13.46 -14.17 -1.56
N ASN A 288 -14.16 -13.32 -2.30
CA ASN A 288 -15.31 -12.56 -1.81
C ASN A 288 -15.02 -11.75 -0.55
N THR A 289 -13.81 -11.22 -0.45
CA THR A 289 -13.45 -10.26 0.58
C THR A 289 -13.22 -8.87 -0.02
N TRP A 290 -13.30 -7.86 0.83
CA TRP A 290 -13.02 -6.46 0.54
C TRP A 290 -12.17 -5.90 1.67
N LEU A 291 -11.43 -4.83 1.40
CA LEU A 291 -10.58 -4.17 2.38
C LEU A 291 -11.06 -2.73 2.56
N GLU A 292 -11.59 -2.44 3.72
CA GLU A 292 -11.80 -1.06 4.15
C GLU A 292 -10.48 -0.54 4.72
N THR A 293 -9.88 0.44 4.05
CA THR A 293 -8.52 0.90 4.34
C THR A 293 -8.51 2.39 4.67
N LYS A 294 -8.07 2.74 5.88
CA LYS A 294 -7.79 4.10 6.30
C LYS A 294 -6.28 4.32 6.30
N ILE A 295 -5.80 5.32 5.58
CA ILE A 295 -4.38 5.54 5.35
C ILE A 295 -3.93 6.83 6.03
N ASN A 296 -3.02 6.70 7.00
CA ASN A 296 -2.22 7.84 7.44
C ASN A 296 -1.10 8.02 6.42
N VAL A 297 -1.15 9.12 5.68
CA VAL A 297 -0.24 9.38 4.54
C VAL A 297 1.20 9.56 4.99
N ALA A 298 1.40 9.94 6.26
CA ALA A 298 2.69 9.98 6.90
C ALA A 298 2.71 9.03 8.11
N GLY A 299 3.46 7.97 8.01
CA GLY A 299 3.76 7.02 9.09
C GLY A 299 5.10 7.35 9.76
N THR A 300 6.12 6.52 9.56
CA THR A 300 7.46 6.75 10.14
C THR A 300 8.16 8.00 9.63
N THR A 301 7.71 8.60 8.51
CA THR A 301 8.21 9.88 8.04
C THR A 301 8.09 11.01 9.08
N ASN A 302 7.10 10.94 9.97
CA ASN A 302 7.00 11.86 11.11
C ASN A 302 8.19 11.72 12.07
N ILE A 303 8.60 10.49 12.36
CA ILE A 303 9.75 10.20 13.24
C ILE A 303 11.04 10.70 12.57
N ASP A 304 11.22 10.41 11.28
CA ASP A 304 12.37 10.88 10.51
C ASP A 304 12.48 12.41 10.53
N TRP A 305 11.33 13.09 10.35
CA TRP A 305 11.27 14.54 10.39
C TRP A 305 11.63 15.12 11.77
N VAL A 306 11.12 14.51 12.85
CA VAL A 306 11.48 14.93 14.22
C VAL A 306 12.98 14.75 14.46
N ILE A 307 13.58 13.64 13.99
CA ILE A 307 15.02 13.42 14.11
C ILE A 307 15.80 14.50 13.35
N ASP A 308 15.41 14.77 12.12
CA ASP A 308 16.15 15.71 11.24
C ASP A 308 16.06 17.16 11.73
N ASN A 309 15.03 17.54 12.50
CA ASN A 309 14.81 18.92 12.94
C ASN A 309 15.12 19.17 14.42
N PHE A 310 14.99 18.18 15.31
CA PHE A 310 15.13 18.35 16.76
C PHE A 310 16.32 17.59 17.35
N TYR A 311 16.98 16.73 16.57
CA TYR A 311 18.23 16.06 16.96
C TYR A 311 19.36 16.53 16.05
N LYS A 312 20.62 16.18 16.36
CA LYS A 312 21.74 16.54 15.47
C LYS A 312 21.51 15.94 14.09
N LYS A 313 21.57 16.78 13.04
CA LYS A 313 21.35 16.38 11.65
C LYS A 313 22.19 15.16 11.30
N SER A 314 21.52 14.06 11.05
CA SER A 314 22.12 12.81 10.65
C SER A 314 21.79 12.53 9.19
N LYS A 315 22.82 12.59 8.32
CA LYS A 315 22.65 12.28 6.89
C LYS A 315 22.63 10.78 6.60
N LYS A 316 23.01 9.93 7.58
CA LYS A 316 23.10 8.48 7.40
C LYS A 316 21.94 7.78 8.11
N TYR A 317 21.34 6.80 7.45
CA TYR A 317 20.29 5.95 8.04
C TYR A 317 20.72 5.27 9.35
N SER A 318 22.00 4.83 9.42
CA SER A 318 22.58 4.24 10.64
C SER A 318 22.51 5.14 11.88
N ASP A 319 22.62 6.46 11.67
CA ASP A 319 22.59 7.41 12.78
C ASP A 319 21.15 7.66 13.24
N LYS A 320 20.18 7.71 12.31
CA LYS A 320 18.76 7.75 12.66
C LYS A 320 18.37 6.57 13.53
N ILE A 321 18.82 5.37 13.21
CA ILE A 321 18.59 4.17 14.03
C ILE A 321 19.21 4.29 15.41
N LYS A 322 20.40 4.89 15.56
CA LYS A 322 21.02 5.16 16.87
C LYS A 322 20.16 6.13 17.70
N VAL A 323 19.67 7.21 17.09
CA VAL A 323 18.77 8.17 17.78
C VAL A 323 17.50 7.48 18.25
N ILE A 324 16.86 6.68 17.39
CA ILE A 324 15.65 5.90 17.73
C ILE A 324 15.95 4.97 18.90
N ASN A 325 17.00 4.16 18.83
CA ASN A 325 17.36 3.22 19.90
C ASN A 325 17.64 3.91 21.23
N ASN A 326 18.35 5.03 21.22
CA ASN A 326 18.64 5.82 22.42
C ASN A 326 17.36 6.41 23.02
N PHE A 327 16.50 6.95 22.19
CA PHE A 327 15.20 7.47 22.62
C PHE A 327 14.33 6.37 23.22
N GLU A 328 14.14 5.25 22.53
CA GLU A 328 13.32 4.15 23.02
C GLU A 328 13.85 3.54 24.31
N ASN A 329 15.18 3.37 24.44
CA ASN A 329 15.79 2.90 25.69
C ASN A 329 15.58 3.90 26.86
N LYS A 330 15.68 5.21 26.59
CA LYS A 330 15.39 6.25 27.60
C LYS A 330 13.89 6.24 27.98
N TYR A 331 13.00 6.11 27.01
CA TYR A 331 11.56 6.03 27.25
C TYR A 331 11.19 4.84 28.15
N LEU A 332 11.79 3.66 27.89
CA LEU A 332 11.54 2.46 28.70
C LEU A 332 12.11 2.54 30.14
N LYS A 333 13.17 3.31 30.34
CA LYS A 333 13.76 3.53 31.68
C LYS A 333 12.99 4.55 32.49
N ASN A 334 12.40 5.54 31.84
CA ASN A 334 11.58 6.54 32.51
C ASN A 334 10.22 5.90 32.81
N ASN A 335 9.96 5.71 34.10
CA ASN A 335 8.60 5.39 34.52
C ASN A 335 7.65 6.38 33.88
N PHE A 336 6.59 5.87 33.24
CA PHE A 336 5.57 6.59 32.50
C PHE A 336 5.34 8.01 33.04
N ASN A 337 5.77 9.00 32.25
CA ASN A 337 5.48 10.41 32.49
C ASN A 337 4.43 10.87 31.47
N GLU A 338 3.39 11.52 31.96
CA GLU A 338 2.36 12.12 31.10
C GLU A 338 2.99 13.27 30.31
N ASN A 339 2.93 13.17 28.99
CA ASN A 339 3.37 14.24 28.08
C ASN A 339 2.17 15.08 27.65
N THR A 340 2.21 16.39 27.93
CA THR A 340 1.12 17.31 27.60
C THR A 340 1.06 17.69 26.12
N LEU A 341 2.16 17.53 25.39
CA LEU A 341 2.25 17.86 23.96
C LEU A 341 1.34 16.96 23.12
N ILE A 342 0.64 17.55 22.18
CA ILE A 342 -0.15 16.84 21.16
C ILE A 342 0.53 17.00 19.81
N PHE A 343 0.83 15.88 19.15
CA PHE A 343 1.36 15.86 17.79
C PHE A 343 0.29 15.33 16.83
N LEU A 344 -0.09 16.14 15.83
CA LEU A 344 -0.95 15.73 14.72
C LEU A 344 -0.06 15.30 13.55
N PRO A 345 -0.05 13.99 13.16
CA PRO A 345 0.98 13.45 12.26
C PRO A 345 0.61 13.57 10.77
N TYR A 346 0.13 14.74 10.32
CA TYR A 346 -0.27 14.97 8.91
C TYR A 346 0.85 15.58 8.08
N LEU A 347 2.08 15.06 8.25
CA LEU A 347 3.30 15.57 7.61
C LEU A 347 3.40 15.10 6.15
N ASN A 348 2.68 15.78 5.25
CA ASN A 348 2.78 15.59 3.81
C ASN A 348 2.22 16.78 3.05
N TYR A 349 2.47 16.87 1.75
CA TYR A 349 2.01 17.98 0.91
C TYR A 349 0.53 17.86 0.51
N GLY A 350 -0.01 16.64 0.42
CA GLY A 350 -1.37 16.37 -0.06
C GLY A 350 -2.43 16.28 1.05
N GLY A 351 -2.08 16.63 2.30
CA GLY A 351 -3.02 16.60 3.41
C GLY A 351 -3.46 15.20 3.84
N SER A 352 -4.62 15.10 4.48
CA SER A 352 -5.21 13.86 4.98
C SER A 352 -6.25 13.29 4.02
N ILE A 353 -6.28 11.97 3.90
CA ILE A 353 -7.30 11.21 3.15
C ILE A 353 -8.13 10.30 4.07
N SER A 354 -7.73 10.16 5.31
CA SER A 354 -8.46 9.46 6.36
C SER A 354 -7.85 9.73 7.76
N PRO A 355 -8.67 9.75 8.81
CA PRO A 355 -10.10 9.45 8.87
C PRO A 355 -11.00 10.57 8.34
N PHE A 356 -10.45 11.71 7.97
CA PHE A 356 -11.10 12.85 7.33
C PHE A 356 -10.34 13.21 6.04
N VAL A 357 -11.00 13.91 5.14
CA VAL A 357 -10.39 14.36 3.88
C VAL A 357 -10.18 15.87 3.94
N ASN A 358 -8.92 16.30 3.95
CA ASN A 358 -8.57 17.70 3.85
C ASN A 358 -7.15 17.82 3.22
N VAL A 359 -7.09 18.30 2.00
CA VAL A 359 -5.84 18.43 1.22
C VAL A 359 -4.87 19.46 1.80
N ASN A 360 -5.35 20.35 2.64
CA ASN A 360 -4.57 21.42 3.27
C ASN A 360 -4.06 21.07 4.65
N SER A 361 -4.50 19.95 5.25
CA SER A 361 -4.08 19.55 6.60
C SER A 361 -2.56 19.39 6.69
N LYS A 362 -1.99 19.84 7.79
CA LYS A 362 -0.55 19.83 8.07
C LYS A 362 -0.28 19.21 9.45
N ALA A 363 0.98 18.82 9.67
CA ALA A 363 1.42 18.37 11.00
C ALA A 363 1.47 19.55 11.97
N GLU A 364 1.08 19.28 13.22
CA GLU A 364 1.04 20.27 14.29
C GLU A 364 1.69 19.73 15.56
N ILE A 365 2.37 20.62 16.30
CA ILE A 365 2.83 20.36 17.67
C ILE A 365 2.15 21.39 18.58
N PHE A 366 1.19 20.95 19.35
CA PHE A 366 0.39 21.83 20.22
C PHE A 366 0.78 21.68 21.67
N GLY A 367 0.82 22.82 22.40
CA GLY A 367 1.01 22.85 23.85
C GLY A 367 2.48 22.93 24.29
N ILE A 368 3.38 23.48 23.47
CA ILE A 368 4.79 23.65 23.82
C ILE A 368 4.91 24.68 24.98
N LEU A 369 5.69 24.31 26.00
CA LEU A 369 6.06 25.14 27.15
C LEU A 369 7.59 25.20 27.25
N PRO A 370 8.16 26.21 27.99
CA PRO A 370 9.62 26.41 28.05
C PRO A 370 10.46 25.24 28.56
N HIS A 371 9.86 24.33 29.34
CA HIS A 371 10.56 23.16 29.89
C HIS A 371 10.61 21.96 28.93
N HIS A 372 9.83 21.97 27.85
CA HIS A 372 9.81 20.88 26.89
C HIS A 372 11.10 20.80 26.08
N ASN A 373 11.54 19.60 25.79
CA ASN A 373 12.76 19.31 25.08
C ASN A 373 12.53 18.32 23.93
N ASN A 374 13.58 17.95 23.21
CA ASN A 374 13.50 17.04 22.06
C ASN A 374 12.96 15.65 22.41
N PHE A 375 13.16 15.18 23.64
CA PHE A 375 12.60 13.91 24.12
C PHE A 375 11.07 13.99 24.23
N ASP A 376 10.53 15.11 24.70
CA ASP A 376 9.08 15.33 24.85
C ASP A 376 8.43 15.43 23.45
N ILE A 377 9.09 16.10 22.49
CA ILE A 377 8.63 16.20 21.10
C ILE A 377 8.60 14.81 20.45
N MET A 378 9.66 14.02 20.61
CA MET A 378 9.70 12.66 20.07
C MET A 378 8.63 11.77 20.71
N THR A 379 8.44 11.88 22.03
CA THR A 379 7.38 11.15 22.75
C THR A 379 6.00 11.51 22.18
N SER A 380 5.72 12.82 21.99
CA SER A 380 4.45 13.26 21.41
C SER A 380 4.24 12.75 19.97
N CYS A 381 5.30 12.64 19.18
CA CYS A 381 5.26 12.08 17.83
C CYS A 381 4.85 10.60 17.85
N TYR A 382 5.44 9.78 18.71
CA TYR A 382 5.08 8.37 18.86
C TYR A 382 3.65 8.18 19.36
N GLU A 383 3.25 8.98 20.34
CA GLU A 383 1.86 8.99 20.85
C GLU A 383 0.90 9.46 19.76
N GLY A 384 1.23 10.53 19.03
CA GLY A 384 0.45 11.05 17.90
C GLY A 384 0.21 10.01 16.81
N LEU A 385 1.23 9.21 16.47
CA LEU A 385 1.09 8.08 15.54
C LEU A 385 0.12 7.02 16.09
N ALA A 386 0.23 6.65 17.37
CA ALA A 386 -0.69 5.68 17.97
C ALA A 386 -2.14 6.22 18.02
N LEU A 387 -2.32 7.52 18.32
CA LEU A 387 -3.63 8.17 18.34
C LEU A 387 -4.23 8.32 16.95
N SER A 388 -3.43 8.58 15.93
CA SER A 388 -3.91 8.65 14.54
C SER A 388 -4.39 7.30 14.03
N ILE A 389 -3.76 6.19 14.43
CA ILE A 389 -4.23 4.83 14.15
C ILE A 389 -5.58 4.58 14.84
N LYS A 390 -5.71 5.01 16.12
CA LYS A 390 -7.00 4.96 16.84
C LYS A 390 -8.08 5.75 16.12
N ASP A 391 -7.76 6.92 15.61
CA ASP A 391 -8.69 7.77 14.87
C ASP A 391 -9.16 7.10 13.59
N CYS A 392 -8.26 6.44 12.86
CA CYS A 392 -8.56 5.67 11.65
C CYS A 392 -9.51 4.49 11.89
N TYR A 393 -9.35 3.77 12.99
CA TYR A 393 -10.27 2.66 13.33
C TYR A 393 -11.59 3.18 13.92
N GLY A 394 -11.56 4.28 14.68
CA GLY A 394 -12.73 4.83 15.33
C GLY A 394 -13.51 3.80 16.15
N ALA A 395 -14.84 3.77 15.99
CA ALA A 395 -15.71 2.79 16.64
C ALA A 395 -15.66 1.38 16.05
N LYS A 396 -14.90 1.18 14.97
CA LYS A 396 -14.81 -0.13 14.26
C LYS A 396 -13.88 -1.13 14.95
N ILE A 397 -13.17 -0.71 16.00
CA ILE A 397 -12.33 -1.58 16.84
C ILE A 397 -12.78 -1.50 18.30
N ASN A 398 -12.86 -2.63 18.98
CA ASN A 398 -13.30 -2.73 20.37
C ASN A 398 -12.37 -3.65 21.18
N ARG A 399 -12.53 -3.68 22.51
CA ARG A 399 -11.65 -4.42 23.43
C ARG A 399 -11.53 -5.91 23.19
N LYS A 400 -12.48 -6.54 22.48
CA LYS A 400 -12.45 -7.97 22.16
C LYS A 400 -11.64 -8.26 20.91
N ASP A 401 -11.33 -7.24 20.12
CA ASP A 401 -10.55 -7.37 18.87
C ASP A 401 -9.06 -7.56 19.16
N ASN A 402 -8.37 -8.07 18.15
CA ASN A 402 -6.92 -8.05 18.08
C ASN A 402 -6.52 -7.17 16.88
N LEU A 403 -5.48 -6.38 17.04
CA LEU A 403 -4.81 -5.70 15.94
C LEU A 403 -3.57 -6.49 15.53
N TYR A 404 -3.43 -6.82 14.26
CA TYR A 404 -2.22 -7.40 13.70
C TYR A 404 -1.34 -6.29 13.15
N LEU A 405 -0.10 -6.21 13.62
CA LEU A 405 0.81 -5.12 13.26
C LEU A 405 1.98 -5.67 12.45
N ALA A 406 2.28 -4.99 11.33
CA ALA A 406 3.36 -5.33 10.43
C ALA A 406 4.08 -4.08 9.91
N GLY A 407 5.10 -4.28 9.09
CA GLY A 407 5.93 -3.21 8.51
C GLY A 407 7.12 -2.84 9.39
N GLY A 408 7.94 -1.89 8.92
CA GLY A 408 9.19 -1.52 9.58
C GLY A 408 9.03 -1.05 11.02
N ALA A 409 7.98 -0.27 11.28
CA ALA A 409 7.70 0.28 12.60
C ALA A 409 7.23 -0.75 13.64
N SER A 410 6.80 -1.94 13.22
CA SER A 410 6.46 -3.03 14.16
C SER A 410 7.68 -3.54 14.94
N LYS A 411 8.89 -3.21 14.49
CA LYS A 411 10.17 -3.53 15.17
C LYS A 411 10.52 -2.54 16.29
N SER A 412 9.79 -1.43 16.43
CA SER A 412 9.96 -0.47 17.52
C SER A 412 9.69 -1.13 18.87
N LYS A 413 10.50 -0.80 19.88
CA LYS A 413 10.35 -1.34 21.24
C LYS A 413 9.16 -0.76 21.99
N ILE A 414 8.66 0.42 21.58
CA ILE A 414 7.62 1.17 22.30
C ILE A 414 6.35 1.42 21.49
N LEU A 415 6.45 1.64 20.17
CA LEU A 415 5.28 2.00 19.35
C LEU A 415 4.15 0.94 19.39
N PRO A 416 4.44 -0.38 19.31
CA PRO A 416 3.38 -1.39 19.43
C PRO A 416 2.64 -1.36 20.77
N GLN A 417 3.35 -1.08 21.88
CA GLN A 417 2.74 -0.93 23.20
C GLN A 417 1.87 0.34 23.27
N LEU A 418 2.33 1.46 22.69
CA LEU A 418 1.55 2.69 22.63
C LEU A 418 0.26 2.49 21.81
N ILE A 419 0.35 1.79 20.67
CA ILE A 419 -0.83 1.43 19.86
C ILE A 419 -1.79 0.54 20.67
N SER A 420 -1.28 -0.48 21.35
CA SER A 420 -2.09 -1.34 22.23
C SER A 420 -2.82 -0.54 23.31
N ASN A 421 -2.12 0.37 23.96
CA ASN A 421 -2.69 1.25 25.00
C ASN A 421 -3.71 2.24 24.42
N ALA A 422 -3.41 2.86 23.27
CA ALA A 422 -4.31 3.84 22.64
C ALA A 422 -5.64 3.21 22.18
N LEU A 423 -5.57 2.05 21.55
CA LEU A 423 -6.74 1.30 21.06
C LEU A 423 -7.43 0.48 22.14
N ASN A 424 -6.73 0.20 23.24
CA ASN A 424 -7.15 -0.71 24.32
C ASN A 424 -7.48 -2.12 23.83
N VAL A 425 -6.62 -2.66 22.94
CA VAL A 425 -6.70 -4.01 22.37
C VAL A 425 -5.34 -4.71 22.41
N LYS A 426 -5.34 -6.05 22.28
CA LYS A 426 -4.10 -6.79 22.08
C LYS A 426 -3.53 -6.48 20.70
N VAL A 427 -2.23 -6.14 20.62
CA VAL A 427 -1.48 -5.95 19.39
C VAL A 427 -0.55 -7.14 19.17
N LYS A 428 -0.73 -7.85 18.05
CA LYS A 428 0.02 -9.04 17.65
C LYS A 428 1.00 -8.66 16.55
N ILE A 429 2.30 -8.81 16.81
CA ILE A 429 3.34 -8.51 15.83
C ILE A 429 3.43 -9.64 14.81
N LEU A 430 3.33 -9.32 13.54
CA LEU A 430 3.60 -10.26 12.47
C LEU A 430 5.10 -10.31 12.19
N THR A 431 5.66 -11.51 12.18
CA THR A 431 7.10 -11.74 11.96
C THR A 431 7.44 -12.13 10.54
N ASN A 432 6.44 -12.34 9.68
CA ASN A 432 6.68 -12.59 8.26
C ASN A 432 7.32 -11.34 7.63
N SER A 433 8.41 -11.56 6.90
CA SER A 433 9.01 -10.56 6.04
C SER A 433 8.34 -10.54 4.66
N GLU A 434 8.59 -9.51 3.88
CA GLU A 434 8.19 -9.44 2.47
C GLU A 434 6.71 -9.77 2.23
N LEU A 435 5.81 -9.09 2.96
CA LEU A 435 4.39 -9.44 3.00
C LEU A 435 3.73 -9.47 1.63
N GLY A 436 4.03 -8.50 0.74
CA GLY A 436 3.50 -8.47 -0.62
C GLY A 436 3.90 -9.71 -1.41
N ALA A 437 5.20 -10.02 -1.38
CA ALA A 437 5.76 -11.20 -2.03
C ALA A 437 5.20 -12.51 -1.44
N LEU A 438 5.06 -12.58 -0.11
CA LEU A 438 4.47 -13.75 0.57
C LEU A 438 3.00 -13.95 0.17
N GLY A 439 2.20 -12.89 0.13
CA GLY A 439 0.81 -12.96 -0.33
C GLY A 439 0.68 -13.52 -1.74
N ILE A 440 1.56 -13.09 -2.65
CA ILE A 440 1.63 -13.62 -4.02
C ILE A 440 2.05 -15.09 -4.03
N SER A 441 2.98 -15.51 -3.18
CA SER A 441 3.39 -16.92 -3.10
C SER A 441 2.23 -17.84 -2.71
N PHE A 442 1.32 -17.39 -1.83
CA PHE A 442 0.09 -18.11 -1.50
C PHE A 442 -0.84 -18.24 -2.72
N LEU A 443 -0.94 -17.21 -3.56
CA LEU A 443 -1.74 -17.27 -4.77
C LEU A 443 -1.15 -18.23 -5.80
N ILE A 444 0.17 -18.28 -5.93
CA ILE A 444 0.87 -19.24 -6.81
C ILE A 444 0.56 -20.67 -6.35
N ASP A 445 0.71 -20.95 -5.05
CA ASP A 445 0.42 -22.27 -4.48
C ASP A 445 -1.05 -22.67 -4.68
N ASN A 446 -1.97 -21.77 -4.39
CA ASN A 446 -3.39 -21.98 -4.59
C ASN A 446 -3.73 -22.32 -6.05
N TYR A 447 -3.09 -21.66 -7.03
CA TYR A 447 -3.25 -21.98 -8.44
C TYR A 447 -2.72 -23.38 -8.78
N LEU A 448 -1.47 -23.67 -8.38
CA LEU A 448 -0.77 -24.90 -8.77
C LEU A 448 -1.31 -26.16 -8.07
N ASN A 449 -1.60 -26.06 -6.77
CA ASN A 449 -1.93 -27.19 -5.92
C ASN A 449 -3.42 -27.23 -5.56
N LYS A 450 -4.24 -26.27 -6.01
CA LYS A 450 -5.68 -26.13 -5.68
C LYS A 450 -5.96 -26.14 -4.19
N THR A 451 -5.00 -25.63 -3.39
CA THR A 451 -5.13 -25.53 -1.93
C THR A 451 -6.26 -24.60 -1.52
N ASN A 452 -6.82 -24.79 -0.33
CA ASN A 452 -7.74 -23.81 0.24
C ASN A 452 -6.95 -22.57 0.69
N LEU A 453 -7.09 -21.46 -0.03
CA LEU A 453 -6.32 -20.25 0.23
C LEU A 453 -6.49 -19.70 1.66
N LYS A 454 -7.69 -19.83 2.24
CA LYS A 454 -7.95 -19.35 3.60
C LYS A 454 -7.18 -20.17 4.64
N ASN A 455 -7.18 -21.48 4.51
CA ASN A 455 -6.42 -22.38 5.39
C ASN A 455 -4.93 -22.12 5.22
N LEU A 456 -4.45 -22.09 3.98
CA LEU A 456 -3.05 -21.83 3.65
C LEU A 456 -2.52 -20.55 4.31
N ILE A 457 -3.25 -19.43 4.19
CA ILE A 457 -2.86 -18.15 4.79
C ILE A 457 -2.87 -18.22 6.31
N ASN A 458 -3.89 -18.86 6.91
CA ASN A 458 -3.98 -18.99 8.37
C ASN A 458 -2.83 -19.83 8.95
N ASP A 459 -2.50 -20.93 8.30
CA ASP A 459 -1.48 -21.90 8.76
C ASP A 459 -0.07 -21.29 8.69
N HIS A 460 0.15 -20.35 7.77
CA HIS A 460 1.46 -19.72 7.57
C HIS A 460 1.58 -18.31 8.16
N GLN A 461 0.53 -17.82 8.83
CA GLN A 461 0.62 -16.57 9.58
C GLN A 461 1.47 -16.74 10.84
N LYS A 462 2.61 -16.06 10.92
CA LYS A 462 3.49 -16.10 12.07
C LYS A 462 3.27 -14.89 12.97
N VAL A 463 2.86 -15.16 14.21
CA VAL A 463 2.71 -14.16 15.26
C VAL A 463 3.90 -14.29 16.21
N GLY A 464 4.62 -13.20 16.42
CA GLY A 464 5.68 -13.07 17.40
C GLY A 464 5.17 -12.53 18.72
N HIS A 465 5.73 -11.42 19.17
CA HIS A 465 5.36 -10.80 20.45
C HIS A 465 3.91 -10.28 20.44
N ILE A 466 3.24 -10.37 21.60
CA ILE A 466 1.89 -9.85 21.82
C ILE A 466 1.93 -8.78 22.89
N TYR A 467 1.56 -7.56 22.54
CA TYR A 467 1.42 -6.46 23.47
C TYR A 467 -0.01 -6.41 24.01
N THR A 468 -0.13 -6.30 25.33
CA THR A 468 -1.43 -6.14 26.01
C THR A 468 -1.56 -4.74 26.56
N PRO A 469 -2.78 -4.14 26.55
CA PRO A 469 -2.96 -2.78 27.01
C PRO A 469 -2.73 -2.67 28.53
N ASN A 470 -1.98 -1.66 28.95
CA ASN A 470 -1.83 -1.26 30.35
C ASN A 470 -2.96 -0.31 30.74
N LYS A 471 -3.71 -0.61 31.79
CA LYS A 471 -4.90 0.17 32.21
C LYS A 471 -4.59 1.66 32.46
N LYS A 472 -3.49 1.98 33.17
CA LYS A 472 -3.10 3.36 33.48
C LYS A 472 -2.76 4.14 32.23
N HIS A 473 -1.92 3.56 31.36
CA HIS A 473 -1.54 4.18 30.09
C HIS A 473 -2.70 4.30 29.10
N SER A 474 -3.59 3.32 29.07
CA SER A 474 -4.80 3.37 28.22
C SER A 474 -5.74 4.50 28.66
N LYS A 475 -5.91 4.71 29.97
CA LYS A 475 -6.71 5.84 30.50
C LYS A 475 -6.10 7.19 30.08
N TYR A 476 -4.79 7.33 30.25
CA TYR A 476 -4.05 8.53 29.83
C TYR A 476 -4.19 8.81 28.34
N LEU A 477 -3.86 7.82 27.47
CA LEU A 477 -3.95 8.00 26.02
C LEU A 477 -5.39 8.19 25.54
N ASN A 478 -6.39 7.64 26.24
CA ASN A 478 -7.79 7.93 25.92
C ASN A 478 -8.16 9.39 26.22
N ASN A 479 -7.74 9.93 27.36
CA ASN A 479 -7.96 11.35 27.70
C ASN A 479 -7.22 12.26 26.70
N LYS A 480 -6.00 11.90 26.35
CA LYS A 480 -5.21 12.62 25.33
C LYS A 480 -5.86 12.56 23.95
N TYR A 481 -6.46 11.42 23.58
CA TYR A 481 -7.18 11.25 22.33
C TYR A 481 -8.38 12.21 22.22
N GLN A 482 -9.12 12.46 23.31
CA GLN A 482 -10.22 13.43 23.27
C GLN A 482 -9.71 14.85 22.96
N LYS A 483 -8.57 15.24 23.50
CA LYS A 483 -7.93 16.53 23.19
C LYS A 483 -7.38 16.54 21.76
N TYR A 484 -6.71 15.46 21.33
CA TYR A 484 -6.22 15.26 19.97
C TYR A 484 -7.34 15.43 18.93
N LYS A 485 -8.49 14.79 19.16
CA LYS A 485 -9.64 14.85 18.28
C LYS A 485 -10.23 16.25 18.20
N LYS A 486 -10.45 16.90 19.34
CA LYS A 486 -10.94 18.28 19.41
C LYS A 486 -10.01 19.27 18.68
N LEU A 487 -8.70 19.14 18.90
CA LEU A 487 -7.70 19.97 18.22
C LEU A 487 -7.77 19.77 16.69
N ARG A 488 -7.78 18.54 16.24
CA ARG A 488 -7.91 18.23 14.82
C ARG A 488 -9.17 18.84 14.20
N GLU A 489 -10.33 18.64 14.83
CA GLU A 489 -11.62 19.16 14.37
C GLU A 489 -11.64 20.69 14.34
N SER A 490 -11.02 21.36 15.31
CA SER A 490 -10.90 22.83 15.32
C SER A 490 -10.02 23.34 14.17
N LEU A 491 -8.98 22.60 13.79
CA LEU A 491 -8.07 22.98 12.71
C LEU A 491 -8.64 22.69 11.31
N GLU A 492 -9.63 21.80 11.17
CA GLU A 492 -10.25 21.51 9.87
C GLU A 492 -10.80 22.77 9.15
N ASN A 493 -11.20 23.79 9.91
CA ASN A 493 -11.66 25.08 9.38
C ASN A 493 -10.52 26.09 9.12
N ILE A 494 -9.30 25.78 9.56
CA ILE A 494 -8.11 26.65 9.41
C ILE A 494 -7.23 26.16 8.27
N TRP A 495 -7.20 24.85 8.06
CA TRP A 495 -6.44 24.20 6.98
C TRP A 495 -6.97 24.52 5.58
#